data_2736106c7c92fa1e3279c62df5847711
#
_entry.id   2736106c7c92fa1e3279c62df5847711
#
_cell.length_a   1.000
_cell.length_b   1.000
_cell.length_c   1.000
_cell.angle_alpha   90.00
_cell.angle_beta   90.00
_cell.angle_gamma   90.00
#
_symmetry.space_group_name_H-M   'P 1'
#
loop_
_entity.id
_entity.type
_entity.pdbx_description
1 polymer ?
#
loop_
_entity_poly.entity_id
_entity_poly.type
_entity_poly.pdbx_seq_one_letter_code
_entity_poly.pdbx_strand_id
1 'polypeptide(L)'
;MSLWRLAIVLTVAVPLATTTKADDTADPLTTGAITAENSAPTAVLIEVRAKLAERPAMTEPLDTKDKEALDGAAIAEFYAARGGKTLWMTDTAVTSKARALIGEIKNADAYGLSAKDFRLPDVPESDTATLTTEAAANAELQLTTAALKYVRFARGGRISDPAAQLNTNLDRRPQWVDPKIVLEQLASSETPDAVLRDYHPKHPQFEKLRQLYVKSLPANPGAPLSASAKRLRTNMEMWRWMNEDMGDMHVFNNIPEFMQYVYKDGQIVRSEKIVAGMLDKQSSIFSRPLKYVVLRPQWRVPESIKVKEIWPSLIRGGGYMRQYALELETKDGQRVDWRRIDWVNTDIRNYEVVQPPGPKSVLGHVKFTFPSQHTIFMHDTPDKWMFRSSQRTLSHGCLRVQKPMELAEMVLMEDKAWDKDKVSEISRSGPLNNEIVIDKRIPIHLVYFTAWVGDDGRQKIFADIYGHEKRVTQALDGDWDKIKKGRDHLAPVQPINTQAVATRAPLKINRTLPRSAQKDATTGDIFGSALGLSN
;
A
#
# COMPACT_ATOMS: atom_id res chain seq x y z
N MET A 1 65.07 -8.10 7.02
CA MET A 1 65.67 -9.12 6.13
C MET A 1 64.55 -9.69 5.32
N SER A 2 64.43 -9.18 4.11
CA SER A 2 64.69 -9.82 2.81
C SER A 2 63.60 -10.78 2.38
N LEU A 3 62.63 -10.31 1.57
CA LEU A 3 62.43 -10.53 0.13
C LEU A 3 62.22 -12.01 -0.30
N TRP A 4 61.10 -12.35 -0.95
CA TRP A 4 61.11 -12.68 -2.39
C TRP A 4 59.68 -12.81 -2.96
N ARG A 5 59.48 -12.11 -4.06
CA ARG A 5 58.28 -12.17 -4.96
C ARG A 5 58.46 -13.38 -5.90
N LEU A 6 57.38 -14.05 -6.25
CA LEU A 6 57.32 -14.84 -7.51
C LEU A 6 56.04 -14.49 -8.26
N ALA A 7 56.20 -13.87 -9.41
CA ALA A 7 55.17 -13.66 -10.40
C ALA A 7 55.22 -14.82 -11.39
N ILE A 8 54.08 -15.47 -11.59
CA ILE A 8 53.93 -16.48 -12.67
C ILE A 8 53.11 -15.82 -13.78
N VAL A 9 53.77 -15.61 -14.94
CA VAL A 9 53.17 -15.20 -16.22
C VAL A 9 52.76 -16.49 -16.94
N LEU A 10 51.47 -16.65 -17.19
CA LEU A 10 50.94 -17.67 -18.09
C LEU A 10 50.67 -17.03 -19.45
N THR A 11 51.50 -17.33 -20.42
CA THR A 11 51.28 -17.07 -21.85
C THR A 11 50.37 -18.14 -22.42
N VAL A 12 49.21 -17.77 -22.95
CA VAL A 12 48.35 -18.65 -23.75
C VAL A 12 48.51 -18.28 -25.20
N ALA A 13 48.99 -19.26 -25.97
CA ALA A 13 49.16 -19.17 -27.41
C ALA A 13 47.81 -19.28 -28.13
N VAL A 14 47.63 -18.40 -29.13
CA VAL A 14 46.49 -18.42 -30.07
C VAL A 14 46.88 -19.25 -31.28
N PRO A 15 46.10 -20.25 -31.71
CA PRO A 15 46.30 -20.85 -33.06
C PRO A 15 45.55 -20.02 -34.11
N LEU A 16 46.27 -19.65 -35.17
CA LEU A 16 45.71 -19.21 -36.44
C LEU A 16 44.90 -20.34 -37.09
N ALA A 17 43.64 -20.07 -37.38
CA ALA A 17 42.85 -20.92 -38.27
C ALA A 17 42.50 -20.14 -39.53
N THR A 18 42.70 -20.81 -40.62
CA THR A 18 42.60 -20.43 -42.02
C THR A 18 41.17 -20.07 -42.44
N THR A 19 41.08 -19.02 -43.26
CA THR A 19 39.87 -18.55 -43.94
C THR A 19 39.32 -19.54 -44.95
N THR A 20 38.05 -19.92 -44.78
CA THR A 20 37.22 -20.38 -45.91
C THR A 20 36.06 -19.39 -46.06
N LYS A 21 35.94 -18.86 -47.29
CA LYS A 21 34.81 -18.06 -47.75
C LYS A 21 33.54 -18.91 -47.69
N ALA A 22 32.52 -18.42 -47.05
CA ALA A 22 31.14 -18.85 -47.20
C ALA A 22 30.25 -17.63 -47.38
N ASP A 23 29.29 -17.76 -48.26
CA ASP A 23 28.41 -16.76 -48.85
C ASP A 23 27.67 -15.86 -47.86
N ASP A 24 27.64 -14.61 -48.27
CA ASP A 24 26.83 -13.53 -47.73
C ASP A 24 25.33 -13.75 -48.05
N THR A 25 24.54 -14.17 -47.09
CA THR A 25 23.11 -13.84 -46.97
C THR A 25 22.71 -13.90 -45.49
N ALA A 26 23.09 -12.91 -44.71
CA ALA A 26 22.50 -12.65 -43.42
C ALA A 26 21.84 -11.26 -43.47
N ASP A 27 20.50 -11.26 -43.40
CA ASP A 27 19.68 -10.07 -43.20
C ASP A 27 20.20 -9.24 -42.01
N PRO A 28 20.36 -7.93 -42.17
CA PRO A 28 20.64 -7.08 -41.03
C PRO A 28 19.39 -7.01 -40.16
N LEU A 29 19.51 -7.45 -38.91
CA LEU A 29 18.57 -7.09 -37.83
C LEU A 29 18.38 -5.56 -37.83
N THR A 30 17.35 -5.11 -38.49
CA THR A 30 16.85 -3.75 -38.45
C THR A 30 16.42 -3.48 -37.01
N THR A 31 17.30 -2.85 -36.25
CA THR A 31 16.86 -2.03 -35.11
C THR A 31 15.84 -1.05 -35.69
N GLY A 32 14.55 -1.26 -35.34
CA GLY A 32 13.49 -0.35 -35.73
C GLY A 32 13.67 1.00 -35.05
N ALA A 33 14.50 1.84 -35.66
CA ALA A 33 14.40 3.27 -35.47
C ALA A 33 13.01 3.65 -35.99
N ILE A 34 12.14 4.14 -35.09
CA ILE A 34 10.87 4.75 -35.45
C ILE A 34 11.20 5.92 -36.36
N THR A 35 11.05 5.68 -37.67
CA THR A 35 11.10 6.78 -38.64
C THR A 35 9.92 7.68 -38.32
N ALA A 36 10.22 8.85 -37.73
CA ALA A 36 9.26 9.94 -37.67
C ALA A 36 8.73 10.12 -39.11
N GLU A 37 7.44 9.83 -39.32
CA GLU A 37 6.80 10.10 -40.60
C GLU A 37 6.94 11.61 -40.87
N ASN A 38 7.84 11.96 -41.79
CA ASN A 38 8.08 13.34 -42.24
C ASN A 38 6.94 13.81 -43.16
N SER A 39 5.69 13.49 -42.81
CA SER A 39 4.51 13.99 -43.53
C SER A 39 4.14 15.36 -42.97
N ALA A 40 3.74 16.27 -43.87
CA ALA A 40 3.25 17.60 -43.48
C ALA A 40 2.08 17.46 -42.48
N PRO A 41 2.01 18.33 -41.45
CA PRO A 41 0.94 18.26 -40.46
C PRO A 41 -0.40 18.53 -41.12
N THR A 42 -1.44 17.77 -40.72
CA THR A 42 -2.82 17.99 -41.17
C THR A 42 -3.38 19.31 -40.63
N ALA A 43 -4.43 19.86 -41.27
CA ALA A 43 -5.08 21.06 -40.80
C ALA A 43 -5.56 20.94 -39.35
N VAL A 44 -6.07 19.78 -38.95
CA VAL A 44 -6.50 19.51 -37.58
C VAL A 44 -5.29 19.51 -36.59
N LEU A 45 -4.15 18.96 -36.99
CA LEU A 45 -2.96 19.00 -36.12
C LEU A 45 -2.42 20.42 -35.92
N ILE A 46 -2.48 21.24 -36.96
CA ILE A 46 -2.13 22.69 -36.90
C ILE A 46 -3.04 23.39 -35.89
N GLU A 47 -4.37 23.17 -35.99
CA GLU A 47 -5.33 23.73 -35.07
C GLU A 47 -5.19 23.24 -33.64
N VAL A 48 -4.88 21.95 -33.42
CA VAL A 48 -4.54 21.37 -32.10
C VAL A 48 -3.37 22.13 -31.47
N ARG A 49 -2.32 22.38 -32.24
CA ARG A 49 -1.13 23.12 -31.76
C ARG A 49 -1.46 24.58 -31.45
N ALA A 50 -2.27 25.24 -32.26
CA ALA A 50 -2.73 26.61 -32.02
C ALA A 50 -3.49 26.69 -30.68
N LYS A 51 -4.46 25.78 -30.44
CA LYS A 51 -5.22 25.73 -29.19
C LYS A 51 -4.34 25.40 -27.96
N LEU A 52 -3.33 24.61 -28.12
CA LEU A 52 -2.37 24.33 -27.02
C LEU A 52 -1.47 25.52 -26.71
N ALA A 53 -1.09 26.31 -27.72
CA ALA A 53 -0.29 27.53 -27.56
C ALA A 53 -1.10 28.67 -26.89
N GLU A 54 -2.41 28.69 -27.02
CA GLU A 54 -3.30 29.66 -26.36
C GLU A 54 -3.50 29.38 -24.86
N ARG A 55 -3.15 28.19 -24.40
CA ARG A 55 -3.24 27.84 -22.96
C ARG A 55 -2.22 28.66 -22.16
N PRO A 56 -2.57 29.10 -20.94
CA PRO A 56 -1.63 29.78 -20.08
C PRO A 56 -0.36 28.95 -19.93
N ALA A 57 0.80 29.61 -20.04
CA ALA A 57 2.08 28.96 -19.79
C ALA A 57 2.07 28.36 -18.39
N MET A 58 2.38 27.06 -18.31
CA MET A 58 2.45 26.39 -17.03
C MET A 58 3.70 26.87 -16.29
N THR A 59 3.55 27.26 -15.02
CA THR A 59 4.67 27.68 -14.19
C THR A 59 5.57 26.48 -13.89
N GLU A 60 6.83 26.61 -14.22
CA GLU A 60 7.86 25.60 -13.88
C GLU A 60 8.52 25.93 -12.53
N PRO A 61 8.86 24.94 -11.70
CA PRO A 61 8.60 23.51 -11.90
C PRO A 61 7.14 23.11 -11.60
N LEU A 62 6.60 22.18 -12.40
CA LEU A 62 5.27 21.65 -12.18
C LEU A 62 5.17 20.95 -10.82
N ASP A 63 4.09 21.19 -10.08
CA ASP A 63 3.79 20.42 -8.88
C ASP A 63 3.50 18.96 -9.29
N THR A 64 4.38 18.05 -8.88
CA THR A 64 4.23 16.62 -9.15
C THR A 64 2.97 16.00 -8.51
N LYS A 65 2.29 16.73 -7.63
CA LYS A 65 1.00 16.34 -7.04
C LYS A 65 -0.18 16.72 -7.95
N ASP A 66 -0.03 17.74 -8.77
CA ASP A 66 -1.05 18.13 -9.76
C ASP A 66 -0.93 17.25 -11.01
N LYS A 67 -1.62 16.12 -10.97
CA LYS A 67 -1.61 15.15 -12.06
C LYS A 67 -2.31 15.65 -13.33
N GLU A 68 -3.24 16.56 -13.21
CA GLU A 68 -3.92 17.16 -14.36
C GLU A 68 -3.01 18.15 -15.09
N ALA A 69 -2.22 18.92 -14.36
CA ALA A 69 -1.18 19.76 -14.95
C ALA A 69 -0.11 18.94 -15.67
N LEU A 70 0.33 17.80 -15.07
CA LEU A 70 1.28 16.89 -15.71
C LEU A 70 0.71 16.27 -17.00
N ASP A 71 -0.57 15.84 -16.99
CA ASP A 71 -1.25 15.36 -18.19
C ASP A 71 -1.27 16.44 -19.26
N GLY A 72 -1.61 17.69 -18.90
CA GLY A 72 -1.65 18.83 -19.81
C GLY A 72 -0.30 19.15 -20.46
N ALA A 73 0.79 19.11 -19.68
CA ALA A 73 2.16 19.30 -20.19
C ALA A 73 2.56 18.20 -21.17
N ALA A 74 2.30 16.93 -20.83
CA ALA A 74 2.62 15.81 -21.68
C ALA A 74 1.84 15.87 -23.02
N ILE A 75 0.56 16.28 -22.99
CA ILE A 75 -0.24 16.49 -24.20
C ILE A 75 0.39 17.57 -25.08
N ALA A 76 0.77 18.71 -24.50
CA ALA A 76 1.37 19.81 -25.26
C ALA A 76 2.68 19.40 -25.92
N GLU A 77 3.57 18.74 -25.19
CA GLU A 77 4.84 18.22 -25.72
C GLU A 77 4.62 17.18 -26.81
N PHE A 78 3.71 16.23 -26.60
CA PHE A 78 3.40 15.17 -27.56
C PHE A 78 2.92 15.73 -28.90
N TYR A 79 1.96 16.66 -28.92
CA TYR A 79 1.46 17.23 -30.15
C TYR A 79 2.43 18.23 -30.79
N ALA A 80 3.29 18.89 -30.02
CA ALA A 80 4.34 19.74 -30.56
C ALA A 80 5.38 18.90 -31.34
N ALA A 81 5.78 17.74 -30.82
CA ALA A 81 6.75 16.86 -31.45
C ALA A 81 6.20 15.98 -32.58
N ARG A 82 4.87 15.72 -32.59
CA ARG A 82 4.23 14.79 -33.53
C ARG A 82 4.19 15.33 -34.94
N GLY A 83 4.67 14.56 -35.92
CA GLY A 83 4.48 14.81 -37.35
C GLY A 83 3.15 14.25 -37.88
N GLY A 84 2.73 14.68 -39.08
CA GLY A 84 1.66 14.05 -39.84
C GLY A 84 0.26 14.16 -39.24
N LYS A 85 -0.30 13.03 -38.79
CA LYS A 85 -1.71 12.88 -38.41
C LYS A 85 -1.92 12.99 -36.90
N THR A 86 -3.16 13.37 -36.50
CA THR A 86 -3.67 13.28 -35.14
C THR A 86 -3.86 11.82 -34.67
N LEU A 87 -4.23 11.58 -33.42
CA LEU A 87 -4.47 10.23 -32.88
C LEU A 87 -5.87 9.71 -33.23
N TRP A 88 -6.87 10.58 -33.11
CA TRP A 88 -8.28 10.21 -33.07
C TRP A 88 -9.07 10.67 -34.30
N MET A 89 -8.54 11.66 -35.02
CA MET A 89 -9.19 12.24 -36.18
C MET A 89 -8.40 12.01 -37.46
N THR A 90 -9.07 11.73 -38.54
CA THR A 90 -8.51 11.76 -39.91
C THR A 90 -9.05 12.98 -40.59
N ASP A 91 -8.29 14.06 -40.67
CA ASP A 91 -8.77 15.38 -41.02
C ASP A 91 -10.03 15.76 -40.20
N THR A 92 -11.21 15.73 -40.79
CA THR A 92 -12.45 16.05 -40.08
C THR A 92 -13.30 14.82 -39.72
N ALA A 93 -12.84 13.61 -40.00
CA ALA A 93 -13.57 12.36 -39.71
C ALA A 93 -13.07 11.69 -38.42
N VAL A 94 -13.99 11.07 -37.70
CA VAL A 94 -13.68 10.27 -36.48
C VAL A 94 -13.15 8.91 -36.88
N THR A 95 -11.97 8.55 -36.39
CA THR A 95 -11.37 7.25 -36.69
C THR A 95 -12.03 6.09 -35.94
N SER A 96 -11.85 4.86 -36.42
CA SER A 96 -12.25 3.64 -35.70
C SER A 96 -11.58 3.52 -34.34
N LYS A 97 -10.32 3.97 -34.20
CA LYS A 97 -9.58 4.06 -32.92
C LYS A 97 -10.29 4.98 -31.93
N ALA A 98 -10.73 6.16 -32.38
CA ALA A 98 -11.49 7.09 -31.53
C ALA A 98 -12.79 6.45 -31.04
N ARG A 99 -13.53 5.77 -31.91
CA ARG A 99 -14.78 5.08 -31.55
C ARG A 99 -14.55 3.96 -30.52
N ALA A 100 -13.49 3.16 -30.68
CA ALA A 100 -13.10 2.11 -29.74
C ALA A 100 -12.77 2.73 -28.37
N LEU A 101 -11.98 3.81 -28.34
CA LEU A 101 -11.66 4.55 -27.11
C LEU A 101 -12.91 5.09 -26.42
N ILE A 102 -13.80 5.74 -27.17
CA ILE A 102 -15.07 6.28 -26.64
C ILE A 102 -15.93 5.16 -26.05
N GLY A 103 -16.01 4.02 -26.74
CA GLY A 103 -16.75 2.84 -26.27
C GLY A 103 -16.24 2.34 -24.93
N GLU A 104 -14.91 2.22 -24.77
CA GLU A 104 -14.31 1.79 -23.52
C GLU A 104 -14.54 2.79 -22.38
N ILE A 105 -14.38 4.09 -22.65
CA ILE A 105 -14.61 5.13 -21.63
C ILE A 105 -16.09 5.18 -21.22
N LYS A 106 -17.02 5.01 -22.15
CA LYS A 106 -18.46 4.89 -21.85
C LYS A 106 -18.76 3.67 -20.97
N ASN A 107 -17.96 2.60 -21.06
CA ASN A 107 -18.08 1.38 -20.25
C ASN A 107 -17.34 1.46 -18.91
N ALA A 108 -16.79 2.61 -18.53
CA ALA A 108 -16.00 2.79 -17.30
C ALA A 108 -16.74 2.34 -16.02
N ASP A 109 -18.07 2.46 -16.01
CA ASP A 109 -18.91 2.01 -14.89
C ASP A 109 -18.75 0.50 -14.62
N ALA A 110 -18.50 -0.32 -15.64
CA ALA A 110 -18.27 -1.77 -15.47
C ALA A 110 -16.97 -2.10 -14.70
N TYR A 111 -16.08 -1.13 -14.59
CA TYR A 111 -14.84 -1.23 -13.80
C TYR A 111 -14.93 -0.49 -12.46
N GLY A 112 -16.12 -0.03 -12.05
CA GLY A 112 -16.32 0.73 -10.81
C GLY A 112 -15.71 2.14 -10.83
N LEU A 113 -15.38 2.64 -12.02
CA LEU A 113 -15.12 4.05 -12.28
C LEU A 113 -16.47 4.76 -12.48
N SER A 114 -16.47 5.94 -13.04
CA SER A 114 -17.70 6.64 -13.42
C SER A 114 -17.52 7.25 -14.81
N ALA A 115 -18.32 6.81 -15.79
CA ALA A 115 -18.26 7.35 -17.14
C ALA A 115 -18.50 8.87 -17.17
N LYS A 116 -19.25 9.40 -16.19
CA LYS A 116 -19.51 10.84 -16.03
C LYS A 116 -18.28 11.66 -15.64
N ASP A 117 -17.23 11.02 -15.11
CA ASP A 117 -15.98 11.70 -14.75
C ASP A 117 -15.16 12.10 -15.98
N PHE A 118 -15.49 11.54 -17.16
CA PHE A 118 -14.75 11.75 -18.39
C PHE A 118 -15.57 12.63 -19.35
N ARG A 119 -14.98 13.76 -19.74
CA ARG A 119 -15.59 14.64 -20.74
C ARG A 119 -15.30 14.08 -22.13
N LEU A 120 -16.28 13.42 -22.72
CA LEU A 120 -16.20 12.97 -24.10
C LEU A 120 -16.75 14.02 -25.04
N PRO A 121 -16.16 14.18 -26.25
CA PRO A 121 -16.73 15.07 -27.27
C PRO A 121 -18.04 14.49 -27.80
N ASP A 122 -18.91 15.39 -28.23
CA ASP A 122 -20.06 15.02 -29.06
C ASP A 122 -19.57 14.82 -30.50
N VAL A 123 -19.48 13.57 -30.90
CA VAL A 123 -19.01 13.18 -32.23
C VAL A 123 -20.12 12.47 -32.99
N PRO A 124 -20.21 12.64 -34.32
CA PRO A 124 -21.20 11.96 -35.13
C PRO A 124 -21.06 10.43 -35.03
N GLU A 125 -22.17 9.71 -34.95
CA GLU A 125 -22.18 8.24 -35.00
C GLU A 125 -21.88 7.70 -36.40
N SER A 126 -22.28 8.48 -37.45
CA SER A 126 -22.04 8.09 -38.83
C SER A 126 -20.58 8.26 -39.25
N ASP A 127 -20.05 7.26 -39.92
CA ASP A 127 -18.67 7.27 -40.45
C ASP A 127 -18.48 8.25 -41.62
N THR A 128 -19.57 8.70 -42.22
CA THR A 128 -19.56 9.67 -43.35
C THR A 128 -19.73 11.13 -42.92
N ALA A 129 -20.07 11.35 -41.65
CA ALA A 129 -20.24 12.71 -41.15
C ALA A 129 -18.87 13.34 -40.82
N THR A 130 -18.68 14.58 -41.25
CA THR A 130 -17.48 15.36 -41.02
C THR A 130 -17.70 16.48 -40.02
N LEU A 131 -16.65 16.79 -39.27
CA LEU A 131 -16.59 17.92 -38.35
C LEU A 131 -15.92 19.11 -39.03
N THR A 132 -16.11 20.32 -38.48
CA THR A 132 -15.20 21.43 -38.81
C THR A 132 -13.80 21.14 -38.28
N THR A 133 -12.77 21.75 -38.85
CA THR A 133 -11.38 21.61 -38.37
C THR A 133 -11.27 21.94 -36.88
N GLU A 134 -11.94 23.00 -36.45
CA GLU A 134 -11.98 23.42 -35.05
C GLU A 134 -12.66 22.37 -34.14
N ALA A 135 -13.81 21.83 -34.55
CA ALA A 135 -14.53 20.81 -33.80
C ALA A 135 -13.70 19.51 -33.70
N ALA A 136 -13.03 19.13 -34.80
CA ALA A 136 -12.13 17.98 -34.82
C ALA A 136 -10.92 18.18 -33.89
N ALA A 137 -10.31 19.36 -33.87
CA ALA A 137 -9.19 19.66 -32.96
C ALA A 137 -9.64 19.65 -31.48
N ASN A 138 -10.83 20.17 -31.17
CA ASN A 138 -11.39 20.08 -29.82
C ASN A 138 -11.66 18.63 -29.41
N ALA A 139 -12.23 17.82 -30.30
CA ALA A 139 -12.49 16.41 -30.05
C ALA A 139 -11.18 15.61 -29.83
N GLU A 140 -10.14 15.88 -30.61
CA GLU A 140 -8.80 15.29 -30.46
C GLU A 140 -8.25 15.54 -29.04
N LEU A 141 -8.24 16.79 -28.58
CA LEU A 141 -7.74 17.16 -27.26
C LEU A 141 -8.61 16.61 -26.12
N GLN A 142 -9.93 16.59 -26.28
CA GLN A 142 -10.84 16.04 -25.27
C GLN A 142 -10.64 14.52 -25.12
N LEU A 143 -10.53 13.78 -26.23
CA LEU A 143 -10.28 12.34 -26.20
C LEU A 143 -8.92 12.00 -25.59
N THR A 144 -7.88 12.74 -25.95
CA THR A 144 -6.54 12.54 -25.37
C THR A 144 -6.56 12.79 -23.86
N THR A 145 -7.20 13.87 -23.42
CA THR A 145 -7.35 14.20 -21.99
C THR A 145 -8.17 13.13 -21.26
N ALA A 146 -9.27 12.67 -21.86
CA ALA A 146 -10.11 11.63 -21.28
C ALA A 146 -9.37 10.28 -21.15
N ALA A 147 -8.55 9.93 -22.16
CA ALA A 147 -7.73 8.71 -22.13
C ALA A 147 -6.69 8.74 -21.01
N LEU A 148 -5.93 9.83 -20.84
CA LEU A 148 -4.97 9.97 -19.75
C LEU A 148 -5.66 9.92 -18.38
N LYS A 149 -6.77 10.61 -18.21
CA LYS A 149 -7.57 10.56 -16.98
C LYS A 149 -8.09 9.16 -16.70
N TYR A 150 -8.54 8.43 -17.72
CA TYR A 150 -9.00 7.04 -17.57
C TYR A 150 -7.86 6.15 -17.06
N VAL A 151 -6.69 6.21 -17.70
CA VAL A 151 -5.51 5.43 -17.29
C VAL A 151 -5.12 5.76 -15.85
N ARG A 152 -5.09 7.03 -15.48
CA ARG A 152 -4.80 7.46 -14.11
C ARG A 152 -5.78 6.85 -13.10
N PHE A 153 -7.07 6.85 -13.41
CA PHE A 153 -8.10 6.26 -12.54
C PHE A 153 -8.10 4.73 -12.57
N ALA A 154 -7.87 4.12 -13.72
CA ALA A 154 -7.79 2.67 -13.85
C ALA A 154 -6.62 2.10 -13.03
N ARG A 155 -5.46 2.76 -13.07
CA ARG A 155 -4.24 2.29 -12.40
C ARG A 155 -4.13 2.73 -10.94
N GLY A 156 -4.46 3.98 -10.64
CA GLY A 156 -4.25 4.58 -9.30
C GLY A 156 -5.52 4.77 -8.47
N GLY A 157 -6.69 4.64 -9.09
CA GLY A 157 -7.97 4.92 -8.45
C GLY A 157 -8.39 6.39 -8.56
N ARG A 158 -9.61 6.67 -8.08
CA ARG A 158 -10.23 8.01 -8.11
C ARG A 158 -9.81 8.88 -6.93
N ILE A 159 -9.24 8.27 -5.87
CA ILE A 159 -8.80 8.95 -4.64
C ILE A 159 -7.29 9.11 -4.71
N SER A 160 -6.82 10.32 -4.92
CA SER A 160 -5.41 10.63 -5.22
C SER A 160 -4.49 10.57 -4.00
N ASP A 161 -5.00 10.81 -2.79
CA ASP A 161 -4.26 10.72 -1.52
C ASP A 161 -5.16 10.19 -0.40
N PRO A 162 -5.31 8.86 -0.27
CA PRO A 162 -6.16 8.26 0.75
C PRO A 162 -5.81 8.68 2.18
N ALA A 163 -4.51 8.86 2.48
CA ALA A 163 -4.06 9.27 3.80
C ALA A 163 -4.52 10.69 4.17
N ALA A 164 -4.30 11.65 3.29
CA ALA A 164 -4.66 13.03 3.51
C ALA A 164 -6.17 13.29 3.37
N GLN A 165 -6.80 12.63 2.40
CA GLN A 165 -8.20 12.87 2.06
C GLN A 165 -9.18 12.13 2.99
N LEU A 166 -8.85 10.91 3.43
CA LEU A 166 -9.77 10.04 4.16
C LEU A 166 -9.36 9.80 5.61
N ASN A 167 -8.15 9.28 5.85
CA ASN A 167 -7.64 8.96 7.18
C ASN A 167 -6.15 8.63 7.11
N THR A 168 -5.34 9.17 8.02
CA THR A 168 -3.88 8.97 8.06
C THR A 168 -3.42 7.51 8.23
N ASN A 169 -4.32 6.60 8.65
CA ASN A 169 -4.04 5.17 8.65
C ASN A 169 -4.13 4.52 7.27
N LEU A 170 -4.67 5.19 6.26
CA LEU A 170 -4.71 4.70 4.88
C LEU A 170 -3.46 5.18 4.10
N ASP A 171 -2.26 4.79 4.56
CA ASP A 171 -0.99 5.16 3.92
C ASP A 171 -0.78 4.36 2.63
N ARG A 172 -1.65 4.64 1.66
CA ARG A 172 -1.58 4.11 0.31
C ARG A 172 -1.24 5.23 -0.66
N ARG A 173 -0.32 4.94 -1.55
CA ARG A 173 0.03 5.85 -2.64
C ARG A 173 -0.51 5.24 -3.93
N PRO A 174 -1.55 5.85 -4.54
CA PRO A 174 -2.03 5.45 -5.84
C PRO A 174 -0.89 5.32 -6.83
N GLN A 175 -0.93 4.27 -7.64
CA GLN A 175 0.09 4.04 -8.66
C GLN A 175 -0.10 5.07 -9.77
N TRP A 176 0.96 5.77 -10.11
CA TRP A 176 0.95 6.74 -11.19
C TRP A 176 1.75 6.23 -12.37
N VAL A 177 1.26 6.49 -13.56
CA VAL A 177 1.93 6.19 -14.83
C VAL A 177 2.30 7.50 -15.49
N ASP A 178 3.49 7.59 -16.04
CA ASP A 178 3.92 8.77 -16.79
C ASP A 178 3.01 8.94 -18.03
N PRO A 179 2.31 10.10 -18.17
CA PRO A 179 1.43 10.33 -19.29
C PRO A 179 2.12 10.27 -20.65
N LYS A 180 3.42 10.53 -20.75
CA LYS A 180 4.19 10.39 -21.99
C LYS A 180 4.20 8.94 -22.47
N ILE A 181 4.45 7.98 -21.55
CA ILE A 181 4.41 6.54 -21.87
C ILE A 181 3.03 6.13 -22.37
N VAL A 182 1.98 6.63 -21.72
CA VAL A 182 0.60 6.34 -22.13
C VAL A 182 0.30 6.87 -23.53
N LEU A 183 0.72 8.11 -23.84
CA LEU A 183 0.53 8.72 -25.16
C LEU A 183 1.26 7.95 -26.26
N GLU A 184 2.48 7.49 -26.00
CA GLU A 184 3.26 6.66 -26.92
C GLU A 184 2.58 5.30 -27.19
N GLN A 185 2.06 4.65 -26.14
CA GLN A 185 1.32 3.40 -26.29
C GLN A 185 0.03 3.57 -27.08
N LEU A 186 -0.73 4.64 -26.81
CA LEU A 186 -1.95 4.95 -27.56
C LEU A 186 -1.64 5.30 -29.01
N ALA A 187 -0.53 5.99 -29.28
CA ALA A 187 -0.11 6.33 -30.63
C ALA A 187 0.31 5.12 -31.46
N SER A 188 0.97 4.13 -30.84
CA SER A 188 1.46 2.93 -31.51
C SER A 188 0.43 1.81 -31.60
N SER A 189 -0.67 1.86 -30.84
CA SER A 189 -1.69 0.81 -30.80
C SER A 189 -2.81 1.03 -31.80
N GLU A 190 -3.27 -0.05 -32.42
CA GLU A 190 -4.50 -0.08 -33.22
C GLU A 190 -5.75 -0.32 -32.35
N THR A 191 -5.58 -0.74 -31.09
CA THR A 191 -6.64 -1.09 -30.15
C THR A 191 -6.52 -0.29 -28.85
N PRO A 192 -6.79 1.04 -28.87
CA PRO A 192 -6.64 1.89 -27.69
C PRO A 192 -7.55 1.50 -26.53
N ASP A 193 -8.70 0.87 -26.81
CA ASP A 193 -9.59 0.28 -25.80
C ASP A 193 -8.88 -0.84 -25.00
N ALA A 194 -8.10 -1.70 -25.68
CA ALA A 194 -7.31 -2.71 -25.02
C ALA A 194 -6.19 -2.10 -24.16
N VAL A 195 -5.54 -1.03 -24.65
CA VAL A 195 -4.55 -0.27 -23.88
C VAL A 195 -5.17 0.26 -22.59
N LEU A 196 -6.35 0.88 -22.66
CA LEU A 196 -7.04 1.38 -21.47
C LEU A 196 -7.36 0.27 -20.47
N ARG A 197 -7.90 -0.86 -20.93
CA ARG A 197 -8.23 -2.01 -20.09
C ARG A 197 -6.99 -2.61 -19.41
N ASP A 198 -5.84 -2.56 -20.06
CA ASP A 198 -4.61 -3.14 -19.55
C ASP A 198 -4.08 -2.42 -18.31
N TYR A 199 -4.47 -1.20 -18.06
CA TYR A 199 -4.10 -0.43 -16.87
C TYR A 199 -4.86 -0.80 -15.59
N HIS A 200 -5.94 -1.57 -15.66
CA HIS A 200 -6.61 -2.05 -14.45
C HIS A 200 -5.76 -3.09 -13.69
N PRO A 201 -5.96 -3.23 -12.36
CA PRO A 201 -5.19 -4.20 -11.57
C PRO A 201 -5.27 -5.61 -12.13
N LYS A 202 -4.10 -6.28 -12.26
CA LYS A 202 -3.99 -7.65 -12.82
C LYS A 202 -4.29 -8.74 -11.79
N HIS A 203 -4.40 -8.38 -10.51
CA HIS A 203 -4.63 -9.37 -9.46
C HIS A 203 -5.99 -10.08 -9.66
N PRO A 204 -6.04 -11.43 -9.58
CA PRO A 204 -7.28 -12.20 -9.86
C PRO A 204 -8.50 -11.76 -9.01
N GLN A 205 -8.27 -11.28 -7.79
CA GLN A 205 -9.36 -10.78 -6.94
C GLN A 205 -10.02 -9.52 -7.50
N PHE A 206 -9.28 -8.63 -8.18
CA PHE A 206 -9.89 -7.47 -8.82
C PHE A 206 -10.91 -7.92 -9.87
N GLU A 207 -10.55 -8.85 -10.73
CA GLU A 207 -11.44 -9.35 -11.77
C GLU A 207 -12.64 -10.13 -11.19
N LYS A 208 -12.41 -10.97 -10.18
CA LYS A 208 -13.51 -11.67 -9.47
C LYS A 208 -14.51 -10.67 -8.85
N LEU A 209 -14.01 -9.61 -8.21
CA LEU A 209 -14.85 -8.52 -7.66
C LEU A 209 -15.59 -7.78 -8.77
N ARG A 210 -14.91 -7.46 -9.88
CA ARG A 210 -15.50 -6.78 -11.03
C ARG A 210 -16.66 -7.58 -11.63
N GLN A 211 -16.49 -8.88 -11.82
CA GLN A 211 -17.55 -9.74 -12.36
C GLN A 211 -18.80 -9.75 -11.46
N LEU A 212 -18.61 -9.81 -10.14
CA LEU A 212 -19.73 -9.71 -9.20
C LEU A 212 -20.35 -8.31 -9.20
N TYR A 213 -19.51 -7.28 -9.31
CA TYR A 213 -19.96 -5.89 -9.37
C TYR A 213 -20.84 -5.64 -10.59
N VAL A 214 -20.41 -6.06 -11.78
CA VAL A 214 -21.18 -5.93 -13.02
C VAL A 214 -22.54 -6.61 -12.91
N LYS A 215 -22.58 -7.83 -12.32
CA LYS A 215 -23.85 -8.55 -12.06
C LYS A 215 -24.77 -7.84 -11.06
N SER A 216 -24.22 -6.97 -10.23
CA SER A 216 -24.95 -6.22 -9.19
C SER A 216 -25.37 -4.81 -9.61
N LEU A 217 -24.99 -4.38 -10.83
CA LEU A 217 -25.40 -3.10 -11.39
C LEU A 217 -26.91 -3.04 -11.59
N PRO A 218 -27.56 -1.91 -11.36
CA PRO A 218 -28.98 -1.75 -11.61
C PRO A 218 -29.28 -1.84 -13.11
N ALA A 219 -30.44 -2.42 -13.45
CA ALA A 219 -30.90 -2.52 -14.84
C ALA A 219 -31.11 -1.14 -15.50
N ASN A 220 -31.53 -0.15 -14.72
CA ASN A 220 -31.73 1.21 -15.21
C ASN A 220 -30.45 2.03 -15.02
N PRO A 221 -29.80 2.51 -16.09
CA PRO A 221 -28.64 3.39 -16.00
C PRO A 221 -28.91 4.62 -15.14
N GLY A 222 -28.02 4.91 -14.18
CA GLY A 222 -28.16 6.05 -13.29
C GLY A 222 -28.97 5.80 -12.00
N ALA A 223 -29.59 4.64 -11.83
CA ALA A 223 -30.19 4.28 -10.55
C ALA A 223 -29.12 4.09 -9.46
N PRO A 224 -29.44 4.37 -8.17
CA PRO A 224 -28.50 4.24 -7.07
C PRO A 224 -27.98 2.80 -6.94
N LEU A 225 -26.66 2.68 -6.67
CA LEU A 225 -26.05 1.37 -6.39
C LEU A 225 -26.55 0.82 -5.06
N SER A 226 -26.80 -0.49 -5.02
CA SER A 226 -27.09 -1.22 -3.79
C SER A 226 -25.88 -1.16 -2.82
N ALA A 227 -26.10 -1.42 -1.54
CA ALA A 227 -25.03 -1.49 -0.54
C ALA A 227 -23.96 -2.54 -0.92
N SER A 228 -24.38 -3.68 -1.49
CA SER A 228 -23.47 -4.72 -1.98
C SER A 228 -22.62 -4.21 -3.15
N ALA A 229 -23.23 -3.57 -4.15
CA ALA A 229 -22.52 -3.00 -5.29
C ALA A 229 -21.52 -1.91 -4.85
N LYS A 230 -21.91 -1.04 -3.92
CA LYS A 230 -21.01 -0.03 -3.34
C LYS A 230 -19.80 -0.66 -2.66
N ARG A 231 -20.00 -1.73 -1.88
CA ARG A 231 -18.91 -2.48 -1.24
C ARG A 231 -17.96 -3.08 -2.27
N LEU A 232 -18.48 -3.73 -3.32
CA LEU A 232 -17.65 -4.30 -4.39
C LEU A 232 -16.83 -3.20 -5.09
N ARG A 233 -17.46 -2.09 -5.48
CA ARG A 233 -16.78 -0.92 -6.07
C ARG A 233 -15.68 -0.37 -5.16
N THR A 234 -15.96 -0.24 -3.87
CA THR A 234 -15.01 0.26 -2.87
C THR A 234 -13.79 -0.67 -2.74
N ASN A 235 -13.99 -2.00 -2.74
CA ASN A 235 -12.88 -2.94 -2.71
C ASN A 235 -12.07 -2.92 -4.02
N MET A 236 -12.72 -2.74 -5.18
CA MET A 236 -12.04 -2.52 -6.45
C MET A 236 -11.18 -1.25 -6.43
N GLU A 237 -11.68 -0.16 -5.85
CA GLU A 237 -10.89 1.06 -5.65
C GLU A 237 -9.65 0.80 -4.79
N MET A 238 -9.79 0.10 -3.66
CA MET A 238 -8.67 -0.23 -2.78
C MET A 238 -7.64 -1.17 -3.44
N TRP A 239 -8.05 -2.02 -4.39
CA TRP A 239 -7.13 -2.82 -5.20
C TRP A 239 -6.24 -1.96 -6.11
N ARG A 240 -6.73 -0.82 -6.61
CA ARG A 240 -5.94 0.11 -7.42
C ARG A 240 -4.79 0.76 -6.66
N TRP A 241 -4.87 0.79 -5.33
CA TRP A 241 -3.78 1.30 -4.48
C TRP A 241 -2.69 0.27 -4.20
N MET A 242 -2.88 -0.98 -4.62
CA MET A 242 -1.87 -2.03 -4.47
C MET A 242 -0.82 -1.93 -5.56
N ASN A 243 0.42 -2.31 -5.22
CA ASN A 243 1.46 -2.46 -6.22
C ASN A 243 1.08 -3.61 -7.17
N GLU A 244 1.43 -3.47 -8.44
CA GLU A 244 1.23 -4.54 -9.41
C GLU A 244 2.15 -5.72 -9.08
N ASP A 245 3.43 -5.43 -8.86
CA ASP A 245 4.38 -6.40 -8.31
C ASP A 245 4.19 -6.53 -6.80
N MET A 246 3.55 -7.62 -6.38
CA MET A 246 3.35 -7.98 -4.97
C MET A 246 4.59 -8.66 -4.36
N GLY A 247 5.55 -9.08 -5.19
CA GLY A 247 6.72 -9.89 -4.82
C GLY A 247 6.44 -11.40 -4.91
N ASP A 248 7.43 -12.18 -5.37
CA ASP A 248 7.33 -13.65 -5.53
C ASP A 248 6.97 -14.33 -4.21
N MET A 249 7.65 -13.94 -3.14
CA MET A 249 7.24 -14.23 -1.78
C MET A 249 6.79 -12.94 -1.09
N HIS A 250 5.57 -12.93 -0.53
CA HIS A 250 5.06 -11.79 0.24
C HIS A 250 4.11 -12.22 1.36
N VAL A 251 3.96 -11.34 2.36
CA VAL A 251 3.05 -11.54 3.49
C VAL A 251 1.88 -10.56 3.36
N PHE A 252 0.68 -11.10 3.29
CA PHE A 252 -0.55 -10.35 3.08
C PHE A 252 -1.43 -10.43 4.33
N ASN A 253 -1.62 -9.29 5.02
CA ASN A 253 -2.38 -9.21 6.25
C ASN A 253 -3.71 -8.49 5.99
N ASN A 254 -4.81 -9.22 5.86
CA ASN A 254 -6.12 -8.61 5.70
C ASN A 254 -6.74 -8.29 7.07
N ILE A 255 -6.73 -7.01 7.42
CA ILE A 255 -7.13 -6.53 8.76
C ILE A 255 -8.60 -6.83 9.07
N PRO A 256 -9.60 -6.55 8.20
CA PRO A 256 -11.01 -6.87 8.47
C PRO A 256 -11.29 -8.37 8.65
N GLU A 257 -10.53 -9.22 8.01
CA GLU A 257 -10.64 -10.67 8.11
C GLU A 257 -9.92 -11.24 9.35
N PHE A 258 -8.98 -10.47 9.89
CA PHE A 258 -8.04 -10.91 10.93
C PHE A 258 -7.20 -12.11 10.50
N MET A 259 -6.79 -12.15 9.22
CA MET A 259 -5.98 -13.23 8.66
C MET A 259 -4.72 -12.70 8.02
N GLN A 260 -3.67 -13.52 8.13
CA GLN A 260 -2.42 -13.38 7.42
C GLN A 260 -2.28 -14.53 6.44
N TYR A 261 -1.83 -14.22 5.24
CA TYR A 261 -1.48 -15.17 4.21
C TYR A 261 -0.02 -14.96 3.80
N VAL A 262 0.71 -16.04 3.59
CA VAL A 262 2.01 -16.01 2.94
C VAL A 262 1.81 -16.58 1.54
N TYR A 263 2.16 -15.77 0.57
CA TYR A 263 2.18 -16.16 -0.83
C TYR A 263 3.61 -16.48 -1.24
N LYS A 264 3.76 -17.50 -2.07
CA LYS A 264 4.99 -17.82 -2.80
C LYS A 264 4.61 -18.29 -4.19
N ASP A 265 5.23 -17.69 -5.22
CA ASP A 265 4.97 -17.99 -6.62
C ASP A 265 3.45 -17.97 -6.97
N GLY A 266 2.75 -16.97 -6.44
CA GLY A 266 1.31 -16.78 -6.65
C GLY A 266 0.39 -17.72 -5.84
N GLN A 267 0.94 -18.66 -5.06
CA GLN A 267 0.16 -19.62 -4.26
C GLN A 267 0.20 -19.28 -2.78
N ILE A 268 -0.93 -19.50 -2.08
CA ILE A 268 -0.97 -19.40 -0.63
C ILE A 268 -0.29 -20.63 -0.03
N VAL A 269 0.89 -20.44 0.57
CA VAL A 269 1.65 -21.51 1.22
C VAL A 269 1.41 -21.57 2.74
N ARG A 270 0.82 -20.50 3.31
CA ARG A 270 0.48 -20.45 4.74
C ARG A 270 -0.66 -19.48 4.99
N SER A 271 -1.53 -19.81 5.94
CA SER A 271 -2.56 -18.90 6.45
C SER A 271 -2.67 -19.01 7.96
N GLU A 272 -2.71 -17.85 8.67
CA GLU A 272 -2.78 -17.81 10.13
C GLU A 272 -3.58 -16.60 10.61
N LYS A 273 -4.11 -16.73 11.83
CA LYS A 273 -4.84 -15.62 12.46
C LYS A 273 -3.91 -14.51 12.91
N ILE A 274 -4.40 -13.27 12.83
CA ILE A 274 -3.75 -12.10 13.40
C ILE A 274 -4.65 -11.39 14.40
N VAL A 275 -4.02 -10.64 15.31
CA VAL A 275 -4.67 -9.66 16.19
C VAL A 275 -4.25 -8.28 15.72
N ALA A 276 -5.22 -7.43 15.44
CA ALA A 276 -5.03 -6.05 14.96
C ALA A 276 -5.24 -5.02 16.07
N GLY A 277 -4.97 -3.77 15.77
CA GLY A 277 -5.12 -2.64 16.68
C GLY A 277 -6.56 -2.37 17.10
N MET A 278 -6.73 -1.83 18.31
CA MET A 278 -8.02 -1.31 18.82
C MET A 278 -8.54 -0.17 17.93
N LEU A 279 -9.82 0.19 18.08
CA LEU A 279 -10.48 1.20 17.26
C LEU A 279 -9.82 2.58 17.35
N ASP A 280 -9.31 2.95 18.52
CA ASP A 280 -8.58 4.19 18.79
C ASP A 280 -7.06 4.10 18.54
N LYS A 281 -6.55 2.89 18.27
CA LYS A 281 -5.13 2.57 18.01
C LYS A 281 -5.04 1.62 16.81
N GLN A 282 -5.53 2.08 15.67
CA GLN A 282 -5.70 1.26 14.47
C GLN A 282 -4.37 0.72 13.93
N SER A 283 -4.42 -0.46 13.33
CA SER A 283 -3.34 -0.92 12.45
C SER A 283 -3.42 -0.17 11.12
N SER A 284 -2.37 0.55 10.76
CA SER A 284 -2.32 1.32 9.52
C SER A 284 -2.16 0.41 8.31
N ILE A 285 -2.65 0.88 7.17
CA ILE A 285 -2.74 0.17 5.90
C ILE A 285 -1.65 0.68 4.97
N PHE A 286 -0.63 -0.14 4.72
CA PHE A 286 0.52 0.20 3.88
C PHE A 286 1.26 -1.05 3.40
N SER A 287 2.24 -0.87 2.52
CA SER A 287 3.15 -1.94 2.09
C SER A 287 4.59 -1.50 2.28
N ARG A 288 5.42 -2.35 2.89
CA ARG A 288 6.87 -2.11 3.07
C ARG A 288 7.62 -3.44 2.96
N PRO A 289 8.86 -3.45 2.48
CA PRO A 289 9.70 -4.64 2.54
C PRO A 289 10.03 -4.99 3.98
N LEU A 290 10.08 -6.29 4.30
CA LEU A 290 10.62 -6.80 5.56
C LEU A 290 12.10 -6.44 5.62
N LYS A 291 12.55 -5.89 6.76
CA LYS A 291 13.95 -5.51 6.94
C LYS A 291 14.69 -6.40 7.93
N TYR A 292 14.02 -6.77 9.03
CA TYR A 292 14.64 -7.62 10.06
C TYR A 292 13.64 -8.66 10.55
N VAL A 293 14.16 -9.89 10.76
CA VAL A 293 13.60 -10.86 11.69
C VAL A 293 14.41 -10.77 12.98
N VAL A 294 13.76 -10.45 14.08
CA VAL A 294 14.44 -10.29 15.38
C VAL A 294 14.05 -11.44 16.28
N LEU A 295 15.00 -12.31 16.60
CA LEU A 295 14.80 -13.39 17.55
C LEU A 295 15.15 -12.93 18.96
N ARG A 296 14.41 -13.41 19.96
CA ARG A 296 14.52 -12.99 21.37
C ARG A 296 14.45 -11.46 21.53
N PRO A 297 13.40 -10.80 20.99
CA PRO A 297 13.35 -9.34 20.86
C PRO A 297 13.26 -8.63 22.20
N GLN A 298 13.97 -7.52 22.31
CA GLN A 298 13.74 -6.49 23.30
C GLN A 298 12.59 -5.59 22.84
N TRP A 299 11.75 -5.15 23.75
CA TRP A 299 10.70 -4.18 23.44
C TRP A 299 11.05 -2.79 23.96
N ARG A 300 11.31 -1.85 23.06
CA ARG A 300 11.33 -0.43 23.37
C ARG A 300 9.90 0.09 23.31
N VAL A 301 9.42 0.62 24.43
CA VAL A 301 8.01 1.08 24.56
C VAL A 301 7.80 2.32 23.71
N PRO A 302 6.84 2.32 22.75
CA PRO A 302 6.53 3.48 21.92
C PRO A 302 6.13 4.71 22.75
N GLU A 303 6.44 5.91 22.26
CA GLU A 303 6.18 7.17 22.99
C GLU A 303 4.71 7.31 23.38
N SER A 304 3.78 6.93 22.52
CA SER A 304 2.35 6.99 22.83
C SER A 304 1.96 6.13 24.04
N ILE A 305 2.57 4.98 24.21
CA ILE A 305 2.37 4.09 25.37
C ILE A 305 3.13 4.65 26.58
N LYS A 306 4.36 5.14 26.41
CA LYS A 306 5.13 5.78 27.49
C LYS A 306 4.31 6.91 28.12
N VAL A 307 3.80 7.82 27.30
CA VAL A 307 3.11 9.03 27.77
C VAL A 307 1.73 8.70 28.34
N LYS A 308 0.94 7.85 27.66
CA LYS A 308 -0.48 7.65 28.03
C LYS A 308 -0.68 6.57 29.09
N GLU A 309 0.25 5.63 29.24
CA GLU A 309 0.06 4.45 30.09
C GLU A 309 1.16 4.32 31.16
N ILE A 310 2.44 4.38 30.75
CA ILE A 310 3.55 4.19 31.69
C ILE A 310 3.73 5.39 32.60
N TRP A 311 3.72 6.60 32.10
CA TRP A 311 3.88 7.82 32.91
C TRP A 311 2.81 7.96 33.98
N PRO A 312 1.50 7.84 33.68
CA PRO A 312 0.49 7.79 34.74
C PRO A 312 0.68 6.67 35.75
N SER A 313 1.19 5.52 35.32
CA SER A 313 1.52 4.41 36.20
C SER A 313 2.69 4.72 37.13
N LEU A 314 3.73 5.40 36.63
CA LEU A 314 4.90 5.84 37.40
C LEU A 314 4.50 6.86 38.49
N ILE A 315 3.70 7.87 38.15
CA ILE A 315 3.15 8.86 39.11
C ILE A 315 2.40 8.15 40.24
N ARG A 316 1.71 7.04 39.95
CA ARG A 316 0.96 6.24 40.94
C ARG A 316 1.73 5.07 41.54
N GLY A 317 3.07 5.12 41.52
CA GLY A 317 3.95 4.14 42.14
C GLY A 317 4.44 3.02 41.26
N GLY A 318 4.34 3.12 39.92
CA GLY A 318 5.05 2.26 38.96
C GLY A 318 4.53 0.83 38.86
N GLY A 319 3.23 0.61 38.95
CA GLY A 319 2.62 -0.73 38.86
C GLY A 319 3.00 -1.47 37.59
N TYR A 320 2.97 -0.79 36.43
CA TYR A 320 3.32 -1.41 35.15
C TYR A 320 4.83 -1.75 35.05
N MET A 321 5.70 -0.93 35.61
CA MET A 321 7.14 -1.23 35.65
C MET A 321 7.42 -2.60 36.29
N ARG A 322 6.74 -2.86 37.44
CA ARG A 322 6.88 -4.14 38.15
C ARG A 322 6.20 -5.30 37.43
N GLN A 323 4.99 -5.09 36.96
CA GLN A 323 4.17 -6.13 36.34
C GLN A 323 4.84 -6.70 35.08
N TYR A 324 5.31 -5.81 34.22
CA TYR A 324 5.91 -6.18 32.93
C TYR A 324 7.44 -6.27 32.99
N ALA A 325 8.05 -6.17 34.19
CA ALA A 325 9.50 -6.13 34.36
C ALA A 325 10.16 -5.10 33.42
N LEU A 326 9.59 -3.88 33.37
CA LEU A 326 10.12 -2.79 32.56
C LEU A 326 11.34 -2.17 33.26
N GLU A 327 12.31 -1.79 32.46
CA GLU A 327 13.50 -1.05 32.85
C GLU A 327 13.43 0.36 32.30
N LEU A 328 14.08 1.31 32.99
CA LEU A 328 14.22 2.68 32.55
C LEU A 328 15.66 2.92 32.13
N GLU A 329 15.83 3.53 30.95
CA GLU A 329 17.14 3.91 30.44
C GLU A 329 17.15 5.40 30.11
N THR A 330 18.31 6.04 30.21
CA THR A 330 18.57 7.34 29.61
C THR A 330 18.62 7.22 28.08
N LYS A 331 18.66 8.31 27.34
CA LYS A 331 18.75 8.31 25.88
C LYS A 331 20.05 7.68 25.33
N ASP A 332 21.10 7.70 26.11
CA ASP A 332 22.39 7.04 25.86
C ASP A 332 22.48 5.60 26.35
N GLY A 333 21.36 5.02 26.86
CA GLY A 333 21.24 3.60 27.20
C GLY A 333 21.69 3.22 28.62
N GLN A 334 21.96 4.17 29.49
CA GLN A 334 22.30 3.88 30.89
C GLN A 334 21.05 3.54 31.70
N ARG A 335 21.11 2.46 32.49
CA ARG A 335 19.99 2.08 33.37
C ARG A 335 19.81 3.05 34.52
N VAL A 336 18.58 3.41 34.80
CA VAL A 336 18.16 4.36 35.85
C VAL A 336 17.13 3.71 36.77
N ASP A 337 17.29 3.94 38.08
CA ASP A 337 16.25 3.53 39.04
C ASP A 337 15.07 4.50 38.99
N TRP A 338 14.02 4.07 38.31
CA TRP A 338 12.80 4.84 38.12
C TRP A 338 12.08 5.23 39.43
N ARG A 339 12.40 4.58 40.57
CA ARG A 339 11.82 4.85 41.88
C ARG A 339 12.36 6.13 42.50
N ARG A 340 13.53 6.60 42.02
CA ARG A 340 14.22 7.79 42.54
C ARG A 340 13.87 9.06 41.75
N ILE A 341 12.97 8.97 40.78
CA ILE A 341 12.58 10.09 39.91
C ILE A 341 11.24 10.65 40.36
N ASP A 342 11.16 11.97 40.47
CA ASP A 342 9.89 12.71 40.69
C ASP A 342 9.12 12.79 39.36
N TRP A 343 8.21 11.83 39.15
CA TRP A 343 7.44 11.69 37.92
C TRP A 343 6.35 12.73 37.73
N VAL A 344 6.02 13.53 38.77
CA VAL A 344 5.12 14.64 38.63
C VAL A 344 5.78 15.81 37.91
N ASN A 345 7.08 16.03 38.17
CA ASN A 345 7.88 17.12 37.63
C ASN A 345 8.85 16.68 36.52
N THR A 346 8.88 15.40 36.18
CA THR A 346 9.80 14.83 35.17
C THR A 346 9.04 14.29 33.97
N ASP A 347 9.40 14.75 32.77
CA ASP A 347 8.82 14.25 31.52
C ASP A 347 9.42 12.89 31.14
N ILE A 348 8.56 11.87 31.01
CA ILE A 348 8.97 10.51 30.64
C ILE A 348 9.62 10.45 29.24
N ARG A 349 9.36 11.42 28.38
CA ARG A 349 9.94 11.47 27.03
C ARG A 349 11.46 11.66 27.03
N ASN A 350 12.03 12.10 28.15
CA ASN A 350 13.47 12.20 28.34
C ASN A 350 14.16 10.84 28.53
N TYR A 351 13.38 9.77 28.72
CA TYR A 351 13.87 8.43 28.99
C TYR A 351 13.37 7.43 27.95
N GLU A 352 14.04 6.30 27.87
CA GLU A 352 13.56 5.10 27.21
C GLU A 352 13.01 4.11 28.25
N VAL A 353 11.85 3.52 27.93
CA VAL A 353 11.28 2.42 28.71
C VAL A 353 11.44 1.16 27.90
N VAL A 354 12.05 0.16 28.49
CA VAL A 354 12.49 -1.05 27.81
C VAL A 354 11.99 -2.28 28.54
N GLN A 355 11.55 -3.29 27.80
CA GLN A 355 11.34 -4.63 28.33
C GLN A 355 12.43 -5.55 27.77
N PRO A 356 13.28 -6.13 28.63
CA PRO A 356 14.28 -7.10 28.20
C PRO A 356 13.61 -8.38 27.67
N PRO A 357 14.29 -9.14 26.79
CA PRO A 357 13.83 -10.45 26.36
C PRO A 357 13.61 -11.39 27.56
N GLY A 358 12.57 -12.21 27.48
CA GLY A 358 12.29 -13.16 28.56
C GLY A 358 10.85 -13.68 28.55
N PRO A 359 10.49 -14.54 29.53
CA PRO A 359 9.16 -15.17 29.58
C PRO A 359 7.97 -14.19 29.69
N LYS A 360 8.22 -12.97 30.19
CA LYS A 360 7.22 -11.92 30.31
C LYS A 360 7.18 -10.97 29.11
N SER A 361 8.03 -11.22 28.08
CA SER A 361 8.10 -10.34 26.91
C SER A 361 6.76 -10.26 26.19
N VAL A 362 6.21 -9.06 26.06
CA VAL A 362 4.97 -8.81 25.29
C VAL A 362 5.15 -9.10 23.80
N LEU A 363 6.40 -9.13 23.32
CA LEU A 363 6.76 -9.45 21.93
C LEU A 363 7.00 -10.95 21.71
N GLY A 364 6.95 -11.78 22.78
CA GLY A 364 7.22 -13.20 22.67
C GLY A 364 8.61 -13.52 22.16
N HIS A 365 8.74 -14.50 21.27
CA HIS A 365 10.01 -15.05 20.80
C HIS A 365 10.57 -14.37 19.53
N VAL A 366 9.71 -13.70 18.75
CA VAL A 366 10.12 -13.13 17.45
C VAL A 366 9.34 -11.86 17.09
N LYS A 367 10.03 -10.94 16.45
CA LYS A 367 9.50 -9.71 15.88
C LYS A 367 9.94 -9.58 14.41
N PHE A 368 9.05 -9.08 13.55
CA PHE A 368 9.30 -8.79 12.13
C PHE A 368 9.20 -7.29 11.90
N THR A 369 10.29 -6.67 11.51
CA THR A 369 10.39 -5.21 11.39
C THR A 369 10.42 -4.79 9.93
N PHE A 370 9.49 -3.94 9.55
CA PHE A 370 9.35 -3.30 8.24
C PHE A 370 9.15 -1.79 8.46
N PRO A 371 10.24 -1.01 8.48
CA PRO A 371 10.23 0.40 8.90
C PRO A 371 9.21 1.25 8.13
N SER A 372 8.41 2.00 8.87
CA SER A 372 7.42 2.94 8.34
C SER A 372 7.22 4.09 9.33
N GLN A 373 6.57 5.18 8.89
CA GLN A 373 6.20 6.29 9.77
C GLN A 373 5.21 5.89 10.89
N HIS A 374 4.53 4.73 10.75
CA HIS A 374 3.50 4.28 11.70
C HIS A 374 4.06 3.51 12.89
N THR A 375 5.36 3.20 12.92
CA THR A 375 6.01 2.39 13.98
C THR A 375 5.33 1.03 14.25
N ILE A 376 4.69 0.46 13.23
CA ILE A 376 4.00 -0.83 13.28
C ILE A 376 4.96 -1.94 12.85
N PHE A 377 4.88 -3.07 13.54
CA PHE A 377 5.59 -4.30 13.22
C PHE A 377 4.71 -5.52 13.51
N MET A 378 5.12 -6.70 13.06
CA MET A 378 4.50 -7.97 13.45
C MET A 378 5.31 -8.63 14.55
N HIS A 379 4.66 -9.36 15.46
CA HIS A 379 5.35 -10.03 16.55
C HIS A 379 4.57 -11.21 17.13
N ASP A 380 5.27 -12.00 17.93
CA ASP A 380 4.69 -13.02 18.79
C ASP A 380 3.97 -12.39 19.99
N THR A 381 3.28 -13.20 20.78
CA THR A 381 2.62 -12.80 22.01
C THR A 381 2.49 -13.99 22.98
N PRO A 382 2.67 -13.80 24.29
CA PRO A 382 2.31 -14.81 25.27
C PRO A 382 0.78 -15.02 25.36
N ASP A 383 -0.02 -14.01 24.97
CA ASP A 383 -1.48 -13.98 25.08
C ASP A 383 -2.17 -14.77 23.97
N LYS A 384 -1.92 -16.06 23.86
CA LYS A 384 -2.45 -16.93 22.81
C LYS A 384 -3.99 -17.02 22.77
N TRP A 385 -4.65 -16.71 23.88
CA TRP A 385 -6.11 -16.67 23.99
C TRP A 385 -6.76 -15.68 23.00
N MET A 386 -6.07 -14.60 22.66
CA MET A 386 -6.58 -13.57 21.73
C MET A 386 -6.95 -14.14 20.35
N PHE A 387 -6.25 -15.19 19.91
CA PHE A 387 -6.53 -15.83 18.62
C PHE A 387 -7.82 -16.68 18.62
N ARG A 388 -8.40 -16.95 19.81
CA ARG A 388 -9.70 -17.64 19.94
C ARG A 388 -10.87 -16.67 19.81
N SER A 389 -10.65 -15.38 20.02
CA SER A 389 -11.70 -14.35 19.88
C SER A 389 -12.14 -14.22 18.43
N SER A 390 -13.44 -14.02 18.22
CA SER A 390 -14.01 -13.70 16.90
C SER A 390 -13.62 -12.28 16.46
N GLN A 391 -13.69 -11.30 17.37
CA GLN A 391 -13.21 -9.95 17.15
C GLN A 391 -11.81 -9.81 17.78
N ARG A 392 -10.82 -9.50 16.94
CA ARG A 392 -9.42 -9.48 17.34
C ARG A 392 -8.79 -8.09 17.21
N THR A 393 -9.54 -7.04 17.51
CA THR A 393 -9.06 -5.64 17.64
C THR A 393 -8.55 -5.39 19.06
N LEU A 394 -7.42 -5.99 19.44
CA LEU A 394 -6.97 -6.07 20.84
C LEU A 394 -5.52 -5.56 21.04
N SER A 395 -4.83 -5.07 20.00
CA SER A 395 -3.47 -4.55 20.10
C SER A 395 -3.42 -3.02 20.06
N HIS A 396 -2.22 -2.47 20.23
CA HIS A 396 -1.94 -1.03 20.12
C HIS A 396 -1.53 -0.59 18.71
N GLY A 397 -1.91 -1.36 17.67
CA GLY A 397 -1.61 -1.07 16.27
C GLY A 397 -0.71 -2.13 15.62
N CYS A 398 0.28 -2.66 16.34
CA CYS A 398 1.11 -3.77 15.86
C CYS A 398 0.29 -5.05 15.66
N LEU A 399 0.71 -5.91 14.72
CA LEU A 399 0.02 -7.16 14.46
C LEU A 399 0.63 -8.29 15.29
N ARG A 400 -0.19 -8.95 16.12
CA ARG A 400 0.20 -10.22 16.74
C ARG A 400 -0.13 -11.34 15.78
N VAL A 401 0.82 -12.24 15.56
CA VAL A 401 0.71 -13.34 14.60
C VAL A 401 0.58 -14.66 15.33
N GLN A 402 -0.35 -15.49 14.92
CA GLN A 402 -0.45 -16.86 15.39
C GLN A 402 0.71 -17.68 14.80
N LYS A 403 1.37 -18.54 15.61
CA LYS A 403 2.53 -19.35 15.21
C LYS A 403 3.62 -18.56 14.43
N PRO A 404 4.13 -17.46 14.98
CA PRO A 404 5.03 -16.57 14.23
C PRO A 404 6.41 -17.19 14.01
N MET A 405 6.81 -18.21 14.77
CA MET A 405 8.07 -18.92 14.53
C MET A 405 8.07 -19.65 13.18
N GLU A 406 6.93 -20.25 12.79
CA GLU A 406 6.79 -20.87 11.46
C GLU A 406 6.97 -19.82 10.35
N LEU A 407 6.46 -18.59 10.53
CA LEU A 407 6.71 -17.49 9.60
C LEU A 407 8.20 -17.12 9.54
N ALA A 408 8.88 -17.08 10.70
CA ALA A 408 10.32 -16.79 10.74
C ALA A 408 11.13 -17.87 10.03
N GLU A 409 10.79 -19.15 10.24
CA GLU A 409 11.41 -20.29 9.55
C GLU A 409 11.26 -20.16 8.02
N MET A 410 10.05 -19.84 7.52
CA MET A 410 9.81 -19.66 6.09
C MET A 410 10.61 -18.48 5.50
N VAL A 411 10.60 -17.33 6.19
CA VAL A 411 11.34 -16.15 5.75
C VAL A 411 12.84 -16.39 5.74
N LEU A 412 13.39 -17.00 6.80
CA LEU A 412 14.82 -17.26 6.91
C LEU A 412 15.29 -18.39 5.98
N MET A 413 14.44 -19.36 5.70
CA MET A 413 14.70 -20.35 4.65
C MET A 413 14.78 -19.68 3.28
N GLU A 414 13.82 -18.80 2.96
CA GLU A 414 13.78 -18.08 1.67
C GLU A 414 14.98 -17.15 1.50
N ASP A 415 15.33 -16.40 2.54
CA ASP A 415 16.35 -15.34 2.45
C ASP A 415 17.78 -15.87 2.68
N LYS A 416 17.98 -16.80 3.62
CA LYS A 416 19.29 -17.25 4.11
C LYS A 416 19.55 -18.74 3.89
N ALA A 417 18.58 -19.48 3.36
CA ALA A 417 18.62 -20.95 3.29
C ALA A 417 18.84 -21.62 4.67
N TRP A 418 18.34 -20.98 5.75
CA TRP A 418 18.41 -21.56 7.09
C TRP A 418 17.30 -22.58 7.27
N ASP A 419 17.66 -23.75 7.75
CA ASP A 419 16.70 -24.77 8.13
C ASP A 419 16.00 -24.45 9.46
N LYS A 420 14.98 -25.23 9.75
CA LYS A 420 14.19 -25.08 10.97
C LYS A 420 15.00 -25.28 12.23
N ASP A 421 15.96 -26.21 12.22
CA ASP A 421 16.77 -26.55 13.40
C ASP A 421 17.69 -25.39 13.77
N LYS A 422 18.32 -24.75 12.78
CA LYS A 422 19.13 -23.55 12.98
C LYS A 422 18.31 -22.38 13.54
N VAL A 423 17.12 -22.12 12.99
CA VAL A 423 16.24 -21.05 13.50
C VAL A 423 15.81 -21.36 14.94
N SER A 424 15.45 -22.59 15.24
CA SER A 424 15.06 -23.05 16.57
C SER A 424 16.22 -22.94 17.58
N GLU A 425 17.45 -23.31 17.19
CA GLU A 425 18.64 -23.17 18.01
C GLU A 425 18.90 -21.70 18.37
N ILE A 426 18.92 -20.80 17.37
CA ILE A 426 19.18 -19.39 17.60
C ILE A 426 18.06 -18.76 18.44
N SER A 427 16.81 -19.18 18.27
CA SER A 427 15.69 -18.70 19.07
C SER A 427 15.81 -19.10 20.54
N ARG A 428 16.40 -20.27 20.86
CA ARG A 428 16.56 -20.77 22.22
C ARG A 428 17.82 -20.22 22.92
N SER A 429 18.96 -20.27 22.24
CA SER A 429 20.30 -20.06 22.83
C SER A 429 21.09 -18.91 22.19
N GLY A 430 20.64 -18.35 21.06
CA GLY A 430 21.31 -17.26 20.39
C GLY A 430 21.32 -15.93 21.17
N PRO A 431 21.96 -14.89 20.64
CA PRO A 431 22.02 -13.58 21.26
C PRO A 431 20.63 -13.00 21.59
N LEU A 432 20.57 -12.20 22.65
CA LEU A 432 19.36 -11.41 22.96
C LEU A 432 19.22 -10.29 21.93
N ASN A 433 17.99 -9.98 21.57
CA ASN A 433 17.64 -8.98 20.55
C ASN A 433 18.40 -9.19 19.23
N ASN A 434 18.47 -10.43 18.78
CA ASN A 434 19.23 -10.82 17.59
C ASN A 434 18.52 -10.37 16.31
N GLU A 435 19.00 -9.27 15.72
CA GLU A 435 18.47 -8.67 14.50
C GLU A 435 19.10 -9.31 13.26
N ILE A 436 18.33 -10.15 12.56
CA ILE A 436 18.74 -10.81 11.32
C ILE A 436 18.25 -9.96 10.16
N VAL A 437 19.19 -9.37 9.40
CA VAL A 437 18.88 -8.57 8.21
C VAL A 437 18.30 -9.46 7.13
N ILE A 438 17.22 -9.03 6.50
CA ILE A 438 16.61 -9.66 5.33
C ILE A 438 17.10 -8.95 4.08
N ASP A 439 17.80 -9.66 3.21
CA ASP A 439 18.42 -9.14 2.00
C ASP A 439 17.49 -9.22 0.80
N LYS A 440 16.68 -10.29 0.71
CA LYS A 440 15.67 -10.41 -0.34
C LYS A 440 14.51 -9.44 -0.11
N ARG A 441 13.93 -8.97 -1.21
CA ARG A 441 12.71 -8.16 -1.14
C ARG A 441 11.51 -9.06 -0.83
N ILE A 442 11.12 -9.12 0.46
CA ILE A 442 9.89 -9.80 0.92
C ILE A 442 8.90 -8.73 1.38
N PRO A 443 7.94 -8.33 0.56
CA PRO A 443 6.95 -7.31 0.93
C PRO A 443 6.00 -7.79 2.02
N ILE A 444 5.72 -6.89 2.97
CA ILE A 444 4.67 -7.03 3.96
C ILE A 444 3.55 -6.07 3.55
N HIS A 445 2.39 -6.61 3.23
CA HIS A 445 1.20 -5.86 2.87
C HIS A 445 0.22 -5.90 4.04
N LEU A 446 -0.09 -4.72 4.62
CA LEU A 446 -1.21 -4.52 5.52
C LEU A 446 -2.34 -3.95 4.68
N VAL A 447 -3.44 -4.67 4.56
CA VAL A 447 -4.54 -4.34 3.65
C VAL A 447 -5.88 -4.32 4.37
N TYR A 448 -6.88 -3.72 3.72
CA TYR A 448 -8.19 -3.53 4.30
C TYR A 448 -9.29 -3.90 3.29
N PHE A 449 -9.41 -5.19 2.99
CA PHE A 449 -10.46 -5.67 2.10
C PHE A 449 -11.63 -6.23 2.90
N THR A 450 -12.78 -5.62 2.73
CA THR A 450 -14.05 -6.01 3.37
C THR A 450 -14.90 -6.95 2.52
N ALA A 451 -14.50 -7.16 1.27
CA ALA A 451 -15.06 -8.15 0.37
C ALA A 451 -13.95 -8.95 -0.30
N TRP A 452 -14.13 -10.25 -0.34
CA TRP A 452 -13.25 -11.22 -0.97
C TRP A 452 -14.06 -12.25 -1.74
N VAL A 453 -13.60 -12.71 -2.88
CA VAL A 453 -14.26 -13.77 -3.64
C VAL A 453 -13.42 -15.03 -3.56
N GLY A 454 -13.99 -16.07 -2.96
CA GLY A 454 -13.35 -17.38 -2.87
C GLY A 454 -13.20 -18.07 -4.23
N ASP A 455 -12.45 -19.17 -4.25
CA ASP A 455 -12.28 -19.97 -5.48
C ASP A 455 -13.58 -20.66 -5.90
N ASP A 456 -14.51 -20.84 -4.96
CA ASP A 456 -15.89 -21.30 -5.20
C ASP A 456 -16.80 -20.22 -5.80
N GLY A 457 -16.28 -19.02 -6.11
CA GLY A 457 -17.02 -17.88 -6.61
C GLY A 457 -17.92 -17.17 -5.59
N ARG A 458 -17.94 -17.63 -4.34
CA ARG A 458 -18.76 -17.02 -3.28
C ARG A 458 -18.08 -15.81 -2.69
N GLN A 459 -18.86 -14.76 -2.47
CA GLN A 459 -18.39 -13.56 -1.79
C GLN A 459 -18.32 -13.80 -0.28
N LYS A 460 -17.16 -13.53 0.31
CA LYS A 460 -16.96 -13.38 1.75
C LYS A 460 -17.01 -11.89 2.09
N ILE A 461 -17.72 -11.55 3.16
CA ILE A 461 -17.89 -10.17 3.64
C ILE A 461 -17.31 -10.08 5.05
N PHE A 462 -16.47 -9.07 5.27
CA PHE A 462 -15.90 -8.77 6.57
C PHE A 462 -16.41 -7.43 7.08
N ALA A 463 -16.44 -7.27 8.41
CA ALA A 463 -16.90 -6.04 9.04
C ALA A 463 -15.94 -4.87 8.74
N ASP A 464 -16.48 -3.69 8.49
CA ASP A 464 -15.73 -2.44 8.35
C ASP A 464 -15.32 -1.91 9.74
N ILE A 465 -14.41 -2.64 10.41
CA ILE A 465 -14.04 -2.43 11.83
C ILE A 465 -13.48 -1.03 12.12
N TYR A 466 -12.83 -0.37 11.16
CA TYR A 466 -12.23 0.97 11.30
C TYR A 466 -13.00 2.06 10.54
N GLY A 467 -14.06 1.70 9.82
CA GLY A 467 -14.84 2.63 9.00
C GLY A 467 -14.12 3.11 7.73
N HIS A 468 -13.13 2.38 7.25
CA HIS A 468 -12.40 2.75 6.04
C HIS A 468 -13.22 2.49 4.78
N GLU A 469 -13.96 1.37 4.69
CA GLU A 469 -14.91 1.13 3.59
C GLU A 469 -15.91 2.27 3.47
N LYS A 470 -16.48 2.69 4.60
CA LYS A 470 -17.45 3.81 4.63
C LYS A 470 -16.84 5.09 4.07
N ARG A 471 -15.62 5.47 4.48
CA ARG A 471 -14.94 6.69 4.00
C ARG A 471 -14.67 6.64 2.50
N VAL A 472 -14.15 5.51 2.01
CA VAL A 472 -13.90 5.31 0.57
C VAL A 472 -15.22 5.36 -0.20
N THR A 473 -16.27 4.70 0.28
CA THR A 473 -17.60 4.74 -0.34
C THR A 473 -18.13 6.18 -0.43
N GLN A 474 -18.04 6.96 0.64
CA GLN A 474 -18.45 8.36 0.67
C GLN A 474 -17.68 9.20 -0.37
N ALA A 475 -16.36 9.02 -0.44
CA ALA A 475 -15.53 9.71 -1.44
C ALA A 475 -15.95 9.35 -2.88
N LEU A 476 -16.18 8.07 -3.16
CA LEU A 476 -16.61 7.60 -4.48
C LEU A 476 -18.03 8.07 -4.85
N ASP A 477 -18.88 8.30 -3.86
CA ASP A 477 -20.24 8.86 -4.04
C ASP A 477 -20.22 10.40 -4.15
N GLY A 478 -19.07 11.07 -3.94
CA GLY A 478 -18.95 12.53 -3.95
C GLY A 478 -19.33 13.20 -2.62
N ASP A 479 -19.61 12.42 -1.58
CA ASP A 479 -20.04 12.87 -0.25
C ASP A 479 -18.83 13.30 0.63
N TRP A 480 -17.92 14.11 0.10
CA TRP A 480 -16.68 14.50 0.76
C TRP A 480 -16.89 15.24 2.08
N ASP A 481 -17.94 16.04 2.18
CA ASP A 481 -18.34 16.79 3.39
C ASP A 481 -18.78 15.87 4.54
N LYS A 482 -19.23 14.66 4.25
CA LYS A 482 -19.66 13.66 5.23
C LYS A 482 -18.51 12.83 5.80
N ILE A 483 -17.30 12.95 5.24
CA ILE A 483 -16.15 12.14 5.63
C ILE A 483 -15.57 12.63 6.97
N LYS A 484 -15.71 11.79 8.00
CA LYS A 484 -15.03 12.00 9.28
C LYS A 484 -13.66 11.36 9.25
N LYS A 485 -12.61 12.16 9.04
CA LYS A 485 -11.21 11.68 8.97
C LYS A 485 -10.73 11.00 10.25
N GLY A 486 -11.31 11.38 11.40
CA GLY A 486 -10.89 10.88 12.70
C GLY A 486 -9.61 11.54 13.20
N ARG A 487 -8.98 10.92 14.21
CA ARG A 487 -7.74 11.42 14.78
C ARG A 487 -6.57 11.18 13.84
N ASP A 488 -5.72 12.18 13.67
CA ASP A 488 -4.40 11.96 13.07
C ASP A 488 -3.48 11.22 14.07
N HIS A 489 -3.17 9.97 13.77
CA HIS A 489 -2.33 9.15 14.64
C HIS A 489 -0.84 9.47 14.48
N LEU A 490 -0.44 10.19 13.43
CA LEU A 490 0.92 10.67 13.21
C LEU A 490 1.20 11.99 13.94
N ALA A 491 0.16 12.65 14.45
CA ALA A 491 0.33 13.87 15.23
C ALA A 491 1.17 13.58 16.49
N PRO A 492 2.04 14.53 16.90
CA PRO A 492 2.87 14.39 18.08
C PRO A 492 2.05 14.06 19.34
N VAL A 493 2.58 13.15 20.16
CA VAL A 493 1.93 12.77 21.41
C VAL A 493 1.98 13.93 22.38
N GLN A 494 0.81 14.43 22.77
CA GLN A 494 0.71 15.52 23.75
C GLN A 494 1.05 15.02 25.15
N PRO A 495 1.76 15.82 25.97
CA PRO A 495 2.02 15.50 27.36
C PRO A 495 0.71 15.41 28.16
N ILE A 496 0.74 14.65 29.24
CA ILE A 496 -0.39 14.54 30.17
C ILE A 496 -0.34 15.65 31.23
N ASN A 497 -1.49 15.95 31.82
CA ASN A 497 -1.54 16.78 33.05
C ASN A 497 -1.14 15.91 34.26
N THR A 498 0.13 15.98 34.66
CA THR A 498 0.72 15.15 35.71
C THR A 498 0.10 15.44 37.09
N GLN A 499 -0.23 16.71 37.38
CA GLN A 499 -0.87 17.10 38.63
C GLN A 499 -2.27 16.47 38.74
N ALA A 500 -3.06 16.52 37.68
CA ALA A 500 -4.37 15.89 37.65
C ALA A 500 -4.30 14.36 37.80
N VAL A 501 -3.21 13.73 37.32
CA VAL A 501 -2.98 12.29 37.50
C VAL A 501 -2.59 11.97 38.97
N ALA A 502 -1.77 12.80 39.58
CA ALA A 502 -1.31 12.62 40.97
C ALA A 502 -2.46 12.71 41.98
N THR A 503 -3.45 13.57 41.74
CA THR A 503 -4.60 13.77 42.62
C THR A 503 -5.68 12.68 42.47
N ARG A 504 -5.65 11.86 41.42
CA ARG A 504 -6.60 10.75 41.27
C ARG A 504 -6.21 9.59 42.17
N ALA A 505 -7.21 9.01 42.86
CA ALA A 505 -7.02 7.81 43.69
C ALA A 505 -6.33 6.68 42.91
N PRO A 506 -5.52 5.81 43.55
CA PRO A 506 -4.91 4.67 42.90
C PRO A 506 -5.96 3.85 42.13
N LEU A 507 -5.68 3.51 40.89
CA LEU A 507 -6.56 2.62 40.14
C LEU A 507 -6.74 1.32 40.91
N LYS A 508 -7.96 1.07 41.41
CA LYS A 508 -8.34 -0.27 41.87
C LYS A 508 -8.23 -1.17 40.63
N ILE A 509 -7.18 -1.99 40.57
CA ILE A 509 -7.05 -3.03 39.56
C ILE A 509 -8.24 -3.97 39.78
N ASN A 510 -9.27 -3.83 38.97
CA ASN A 510 -10.44 -4.69 39.04
C ASN A 510 -10.04 -6.09 38.61
N ARG A 511 -9.74 -6.97 39.55
CA ARG A 511 -9.39 -8.37 39.35
C ARG A 511 -10.55 -9.26 38.91
N THR A 512 -11.73 -8.70 38.66
CA THR A 512 -12.89 -9.46 38.24
C THR A 512 -12.99 -9.56 36.72
N LEU A 513 -12.23 -10.50 36.17
CA LEU A 513 -12.59 -11.12 34.87
C LEU A 513 -13.87 -11.95 35.09
N PRO A 514 -14.78 -12.02 34.09
CA PRO A 514 -15.89 -12.95 34.15
C PRO A 514 -15.39 -14.36 34.44
N ARG A 515 -16.06 -15.09 35.30
CA ARG A 515 -15.67 -16.44 35.77
C ARG A 515 -15.36 -17.45 34.63
N SER A 516 -15.87 -17.22 33.42
CA SER A 516 -15.57 -18.02 32.22
C SER A 516 -14.17 -17.76 31.62
N ALA A 517 -13.53 -16.63 31.93
CA ALA A 517 -12.18 -16.28 31.43
C ALA A 517 -11.07 -16.57 32.46
N GLN A 518 -11.41 -16.90 33.71
CA GLN A 518 -10.45 -17.09 34.80
C GLN A 518 -9.63 -18.39 34.72
N LYS A 519 -10.04 -19.36 33.91
CA LYS A 519 -9.33 -20.66 33.83
C LYS A 519 -8.07 -20.64 32.93
N ASP A 520 -7.90 -19.61 32.07
CA ASP A 520 -6.81 -19.56 31.10
C ASP A 520 -6.05 -18.20 31.09
N ALA A 521 -6.24 -17.36 32.10
CA ALA A 521 -5.61 -16.03 32.16
C ALA A 521 -4.16 -16.15 32.62
N THR A 522 -3.25 -16.10 31.68
CA THR A 522 -1.85 -15.75 31.93
C THR A 522 -1.67 -14.22 31.94
N THR A 523 -0.65 -13.73 32.57
CA THR A 523 -0.32 -12.38 33.04
C THR A 523 -0.44 -11.21 32.03
N GLY A 524 -0.99 -11.42 30.84
CA GLY A 524 -1.03 -10.42 29.73
C GLY A 524 -2.29 -9.56 29.59
N ASP A 525 -3.31 -9.79 30.43
CA ASP A 525 -4.68 -9.30 30.17
C ASP A 525 -4.94 -7.81 30.43
N ILE A 526 -3.95 -6.98 30.80
CA ILE A 526 -4.24 -5.69 31.45
C ILE A 526 -4.00 -4.48 30.55
N PHE A 527 -3.27 -4.59 29.44
CA PHE A 527 -3.14 -3.46 28.51
C PHE A 527 -4.42 -3.11 27.71
N GLY A 528 -5.39 -4.00 27.67
CA GLY A 528 -6.64 -3.80 26.93
C GLY A 528 -7.86 -3.42 27.78
N SER A 529 -7.88 -3.75 29.08
CA SER A 529 -9.11 -3.65 29.89
C SER A 529 -9.10 -2.60 31.00
N ALA A 530 -7.96 -1.91 31.24
CA ALA A 530 -7.83 -0.97 32.36
C ALA A 530 -8.29 0.46 32.08
N LEU A 531 -8.73 0.79 30.87
CA LEU A 531 -9.24 2.11 30.52
C LEU A 531 -10.74 2.04 30.18
N GLY A 532 -11.58 1.87 31.21
CA GLY A 532 -12.97 2.31 31.18
C GLY A 532 -13.00 3.84 31.06
N LEU A 533 -12.84 4.35 29.87
CA LEU A 533 -13.17 5.71 29.48
C LEU A 533 -14.41 5.63 28.58
N SER A 534 -15.58 5.54 29.20
CA SER A 534 -16.82 6.05 28.64
C SER A 534 -16.74 7.57 28.63
N ASN A 535 -16.85 8.16 27.42
CA ASN A 535 -17.02 9.56 27.03
C ASN A 535 -15.86 10.50 27.29
#